data_175dafe9429c7134305c219642e7dc76
#
_entry.id   175dafe9429c7134305c219642e7dc76
#
_cell.length_a   1.000
_cell.length_b   1.000
_cell.length_c   1.000
_cell.angle_alpha   90.00
_cell.angle_beta   90.00
_cell.angle_gamma   90.00
#
_symmetry.space_group_name_H-M   'P 1'
#
loop_
_entity.id
_entity.type
_entity.pdbx_description
1 polymer ?
#
loop_
_entity_poly.entity_id
_entity_poly.type
_entity_poly.pdbx_seq_one_letter_code
_entity_poly.pdbx_strand_id
1 'polypeptide(L)'
;MRELSLTKTNKIFFILVCIMTLSCNTNSNYTNNVKAIALESSHQVISNENNEQKIEDEELVLFLDNLKKALLEKQIDEIANNMINYPLEDEGPLYEMIYGDKVYEEGFTTKDKPIGKEEFIKIFDKLFTKKYISLFQKLDTKNIIENRIFSWWNKEKTTNIDFSFLSENSFQIDISFLENDVIGGYTIKYIFKKINGKILLYLVRSV
;
A
#
# COMPACT_ATOMS: atom_id res chain seq x y z
N MET A 1 24.39 50.35 24.65
CA MET A 1 23.19 51.19 24.68
C MET A 1 22.48 51.09 23.35
N ARG A 2 21.44 50.34 23.31
CA ARG A 2 20.08 50.57 22.73
C ARG A 2 19.32 49.28 22.82
N GLU A 3 18.46 49.24 23.78
CA GLU A 3 17.29 48.39 23.89
C GLU A 3 16.28 48.77 22.84
N LEU A 4 15.30 47.93 22.73
CA LEU A 4 13.92 48.04 22.26
C LEU A 4 13.63 46.90 21.26
N SER A 5 12.58 46.16 21.32
CA SER A 5 11.40 46.14 22.19
C SER A 5 10.58 44.90 21.81
N LEU A 6 10.00 44.30 22.81
CA LEU A 6 8.94 43.34 22.66
C LEU A 6 7.75 43.93 21.88
N THR A 7 7.14 43.12 21.06
CA THR A 7 5.67 43.19 20.88
C THR A 7 5.07 41.78 20.80
N LYS A 8 4.34 41.52 21.84
CA LYS A 8 3.20 40.62 21.99
C LYS A 8 2.13 40.96 20.95
N THR A 9 1.46 39.93 20.46
CA THR A 9 -0.01 39.80 20.37
C THR A 9 -0.37 38.48 19.75
N ASN A 10 -1.04 37.57 20.47
CA ASN A 10 -2.48 37.41 20.62
C ASN A 10 -3.11 36.86 19.35
N LYS A 11 -3.91 35.86 19.34
CA LYS A 11 -5.05 35.40 20.16
C LYS A 11 -5.52 34.07 19.61
N ILE A 12 -5.67 33.07 20.43
CA ILE A 12 -6.88 32.32 20.71
C ILE A 12 -8.01 32.52 19.70
N PHE A 13 -8.32 31.47 18.96
CA PHE A 13 -9.63 31.27 18.36
C PHE A 13 -10.17 29.91 18.80
N PHE A 14 -10.97 29.97 19.86
CA PHE A 14 -11.97 28.99 20.23
C PHE A 14 -13.21 29.22 19.36
N ILE A 15 -13.64 28.28 18.59
CA ILE A 15 -14.98 28.22 18.01
C ILE A 15 -15.53 26.82 18.24
N LEU A 16 -16.27 26.75 19.26
CA LEU A 16 -17.61 26.28 19.51
C LEU A 16 -18.19 25.32 18.47
N VAL A 17 -18.26 24.04 18.87
CA VAL A 17 -19.03 23.02 18.20
C VAL A 17 -20.47 23.08 18.66
N CYS A 18 -21.38 23.46 17.78
CA CYS A 18 -22.82 23.30 17.99
C CYS A 18 -23.25 21.87 17.59
N ILE A 19 -23.71 21.17 18.60
CA ILE A 19 -24.45 19.91 18.48
C ILE A 19 -25.88 20.27 18.01
N MET A 20 -26.26 19.73 16.86
CA MET A 20 -27.69 19.68 16.50
C MET A 20 -28.09 18.22 16.31
N THR A 21 -28.72 17.70 17.34
CA THR A 21 -29.55 16.51 17.28
C THR A 21 -30.93 16.90 16.74
N LEU A 22 -31.33 16.32 15.63
CA LEU A 22 -32.74 16.32 15.22
C LEU A 22 -33.15 14.91 14.86
N SER A 23 -33.91 14.37 15.79
CA SER A 23 -34.73 13.18 15.66
C SER A 23 -35.94 13.53 14.79
N CYS A 24 -36.18 12.74 13.76
CA CYS A 24 -37.52 12.66 13.16
C CYS A 24 -37.86 11.19 12.89
N ASN A 25 -38.81 10.79 13.73
CA ASN A 25 -39.53 9.53 13.63
C ASN A 25 -40.78 9.81 12.80
N THR A 26 -40.96 9.11 11.71
CA THR A 26 -42.27 9.00 11.05
C THR A 26 -42.53 7.58 10.60
N ASN A 27 -43.36 6.92 11.39
CA ASN A 27 -44.13 5.75 10.98
C ASN A 27 -45.12 6.16 9.85
N SER A 28 -45.17 5.40 8.79
CA SER A 28 -46.38 5.27 8.01
C SER A 28 -46.51 3.86 7.42
N ASN A 29 -47.43 3.11 8.01
CA ASN A 29 -47.95 1.88 7.49
C ASN A 29 -48.70 2.17 6.17
N TYR A 30 -48.31 1.49 5.09
CA TYR A 30 -49.19 1.25 3.95
C TYR A 30 -49.12 -0.23 3.59
N THR A 31 -50.16 -0.93 4.00
CA THR A 31 -50.57 -2.23 3.45
C THR A 31 -51.18 -2.01 2.07
N ASN A 32 -50.56 -2.61 1.05
CA ASN A 32 -51.30 -2.95 -0.16
C ASN A 32 -50.84 -4.30 -0.69
N ASN A 33 -51.78 -5.24 -0.60
CA ASN A 33 -51.75 -6.53 -1.23
C ASN A 33 -51.68 -6.38 -2.76
N VAL A 34 -50.60 -6.86 -3.35
CA VAL A 34 -50.61 -7.26 -4.77
C VAL A 34 -50.01 -8.66 -4.85
N LYS A 35 -50.89 -9.60 -5.15
CA LYS A 35 -50.58 -10.93 -5.63
C LYS A 35 -49.73 -10.79 -6.90
N ALA A 36 -48.47 -11.14 -6.87
CA ALA A 36 -47.65 -11.31 -8.06
C ALA A 36 -47.02 -12.71 -8.04
N ILE A 37 -47.24 -13.33 -9.14
CA ILE A 37 -46.91 -14.65 -9.63
C ILE A 37 -45.41 -14.94 -9.39
N ALA A 38 -45.13 -16.05 -8.73
CA ALA A 38 -43.80 -16.62 -8.60
C ALA A 38 -43.29 -17.05 -9.98
N LEU A 39 -42.29 -16.32 -10.50
CA LEU A 39 -41.32 -16.89 -11.44
C LEU A 39 -40.07 -17.17 -10.64
N GLU A 40 -39.88 -18.44 -10.32
CA GLU A 40 -38.60 -18.93 -9.82
C GLU A 40 -37.54 -18.78 -10.91
N SER A 41 -36.85 -17.65 -10.89
CA SER A 41 -35.54 -17.51 -11.50
C SER A 41 -34.51 -17.70 -10.41
N SER A 42 -34.05 -18.93 -10.26
CA SER A 42 -32.90 -19.29 -9.42
C SER A 42 -31.63 -18.67 -10.01
N HIS A 43 -31.44 -17.37 -9.81
CA HIS A 43 -30.13 -16.79 -9.82
C HIS A 43 -29.47 -17.16 -8.49
N GLN A 44 -28.73 -18.26 -8.51
CA GLN A 44 -27.67 -18.44 -7.54
C GLN A 44 -26.71 -17.26 -7.73
N VAL A 45 -26.89 -16.22 -6.93
CA VAL A 45 -25.83 -15.28 -6.62
C VAL A 45 -24.77 -16.13 -5.91
N ILE A 46 -23.78 -16.58 -6.69
CA ILE A 46 -22.53 -17.06 -6.11
C ILE A 46 -21.95 -15.82 -5.45
N SER A 47 -22.27 -15.62 -4.20
CA SER A 47 -21.46 -14.79 -3.30
C SER A 47 -20.10 -15.46 -3.23
N ASN A 48 -19.19 -15.08 -4.08
CA ASN A 48 -17.78 -15.24 -3.81
C ASN A 48 -17.50 -14.41 -2.54
N GLU A 49 -17.81 -14.98 -1.39
CA GLU A 49 -17.14 -14.62 -0.16
C GLU A 49 -15.66 -14.87 -0.46
N ASN A 50 -14.97 -13.81 -0.85
CA ASN A 50 -13.53 -13.75 -0.78
C ASN A 50 -13.20 -13.95 0.70
N ASN A 51 -12.97 -15.21 1.08
CA ASN A 51 -12.41 -15.59 2.37
C ASN A 51 -11.01 -14.94 2.38
N GLU A 52 -10.95 -13.68 2.77
CA GLU A 52 -9.70 -12.96 2.97
C GLU A 52 -8.97 -13.63 4.13
N GLN A 53 -8.13 -14.61 3.79
CA GLN A 53 -7.42 -15.40 4.77
C GLN A 53 -6.39 -14.50 5.45
N LYS A 54 -6.45 -14.43 6.78
CA LYS A 54 -5.45 -13.78 7.62
C LYS A 54 -4.04 -14.28 7.31
N ILE A 55 -3.05 -13.40 7.39
CA ILE A 55 -1.64 -13.77 7.33
C ILE A 55 -1.22 -14.23 8.74
N GLU A 56 -0.82 -15.49 8.86
CA GLU A 56 -0.30 -16.03 10.10
C GLU A 56 1.18 -15.67 10.30
N ASP A 57 1.62 -15.60 11.56
CA ASP A 57 2.96 -15.12 11.89
C ASP A 57 4.06 -16.00 11.28
N GLU A 58 3.91 -17.33 11.31
CA GLU A 58 4.86 -18.28 10.72
C GLU A 58 4.96 -18.10 9.19
N GLU A 59 3.83 -17.87 8.53
CA GLU A 59 3.75 -17.62 7.10
C GLU A 59 4.45 -16.30 6.72
N LEU A 60 4.24 -15.25 7.52
CA LEU A 60 4.89 -13.96 7.31
C LEU A 60 6.41 -14.05 7.48
N VAL A 61 6.88 -14.76 8.53
CA VAL A 61 8.31 -15.03 8.76
C VAL A 61 8.92 -15.70 7.53
N LEU A 62 8.32 -16.81 7.11
CA LEU A 62 8.81 -17.57 5.97
C LEU A 62 8.83 -16.74 4.69
N PHE A 63 7.78 -15.96 4.44
CA PHE A 63 7.69 -15.08 3.28
C PHE A 63 8.78 -14.00 3.29
N LEU A 64 8.94 -13.27 4.40
CA LEU A 64 9.92 -12.19 4.50
C LEU A 64 11.35 -12.71 4.38
N ASP A 65 11.67 -13.86 4.97
CA ASP A 65 13.00 -14.44 4.88
C ASP A 65 13.31 -14.95 3.47
N ASN A 66 12.33 -15.57 2.80
CA ASN A 66 12.46 -15.97 1.40
C ASN A 66 12.59 -14.76 0.46
N LEU A 67 11.81 -13.70 0.67
CA LEU A 67 11.91 -12.47 -0.10
C LEU A 67 13.29 -11.83 0.05
N LYS A 68 13.77 -11.67 1.29
CA LYS A 68 15.12 -11.13 1.55
C LYS A 68 16.20 -11.95 0.86
N LYS A 69 16.12 -13.27 0.95
CA LYS A 69 17.07 -14.18 0.30
C LYS A 69 17.00 -14.04 -1.22
N ALA A 70 15.81 -14.15 -1.81
CA ALA A 70 15.62 -14.08 -3.25
C ALA A 70 16.09 -12.74 -3.85
N LEU A 71 15.85 -11.61 -3.14
CA LEU A 71 16.35 -10.29 -3.51
C LEU A 71 17.87 -10.22 -3.45
N LEU A 72 18.49 -10.74 -2.39
CA LEU A 72 19.93 -10.73 -2.19
C LEU A 72 20.67 -11.56 -3.26
N GLU A 73 20.12 -12.74 -3.58
CA GLU A 73 20.66 -13.68 -4.57
C GLU A 73 20.22 -13.34 -6.01
N LYS A 74 19.42 -12.28 -6.21
CA LYS A 74 18.85 -11.90 -7.51
C LYS A 74 18.11 -13.04 -8.21
N GLN A 75 17.33 -13.78 -7.47
CA GLN A 75 16.51 -14.88 -8.00
C GLN A 75 15.26 -14.29 -8.69
N ILE A 76 15.47 -13.60 -9.83
CA ILE A 76 14.41 -12.83 -10.51
C ILE A 76 13.22 -13.72 -10.90
N ASP A 77 13.50 -14.90 -11.45
CA ASP A 77 12.45 -15.83 -11.85
C ASP A 77 11.64 -16.36 -10.67
N GLU A 78 12.28 -16.61 -9.54
CA GLU A 78 11.61 -17.03 -8.30
C GLU A 78 10.65 -15.94 -7.81
N ILE A 79 11.13 -14.70 -7.73
CA ILE A 79 10.32 -13.56 -7.33
C ILE A 79 9.15 -13.37 -8.31
N ALA A 80 9.45 -13.33 -9.61
CA ALA A 80 8.45 -13.11 -10.65
C ALA A 80 7.37 -14.21 -10.71
N ASN A 81 7.72 -15.46 -10.43
CA ASN A 81 6.76 -16.57 -10.49
C ASN A 81 5.94 -16.76 -9.21
N ASN A 82 6.56 -16.51 -8.05
CA ASN A 82 6.02 -16.97 -6.77
C ASN A 82 5.69 -15.85 -5.78
N MET A 83 6.13 -14.60 -6.04
CA MET A 83 5.97 -13.50 -5.10
C MET A 83 5.22 -12.28 -5.66
N ILE A 84 4.76 -12.34 -6.91
CA ILE A 84 4.07 -11.22 -7.58
C ILE A 84 2.67 -11.66 -8.01
N ASN A 85 1.69 -10.81 -7.77
CA ASN A 85 0.35 -10.93 -8.33
C ASN A 85 0.29 -10.21 -9.68
N TYR A 86 -0.13 -10.89 -10.72
CA TYR A 86 -0.28 -10.29 -12.06
C TYR A 86 -1.76 -10.16 -12.47
N PRO A 87 -2.12 -9.07 -13.17
CA PRO A 87 -1.27 -7.92 -13.44
C PRO A 87 -0.89 -7.19 -12.16
N LEU A 88 0.38 -6.74 -12.07
CA LEU A 88 0.83 -5.94 -10.93
C LEU A 88 0.19 -4.55 -11.02
N GLU A 89 -0.46 -4.12 -9.95
CA GLU A 89 -1.04 -2.79 -9.87
C GLU A 89 0.03 -1.73 -9.62
N ASP A 90 -0.15 -0.55 -10.18
CA ASP A 90 0.77 0.57 -10.08
C ASP A 90 0.03 1.89 -9.85
N GLU A 91 0.51 2.64 -8.87
CA GLU A 91 0.11 4.02 -8.65
C GLU A 91 1.31 4.97 -8.91
N GLY A 92 1.89 4.86 -10.11
CA GLY A 92 2.86 5.81 -10.65
C GLY A 92 4.23 5.24 -11.05
N PRO A 93 5.03 4.65 -10.13
CA PRO A 93 6.46 4.45 -10.40
C PRO A 93 6.77 3.39 -11.46
N LEU A 94 5.97 2.33 -11.58
CA LEU A 94 6.28 1.23 -12.50
C LEU A 94 6.09 1.62 -13.96
N TYR A 95 5.01 2.34 -14.26
CA TYR A 95 4.78 2.82 -15.62
C TYR A 95 5.89 3.77 -16.08
N GLU A 96 6.37 4.64 -15.21
CA GLU A 96 7.52 5.50 -15.52
C GLU A 96 8.80 4.68 -15.74
N MET A 97 9.05 3.65 -14.93
CA MET A 97 10.19 2.75 -15.10
C MET A 97 10.15 1.97 -16.42
N ILE A 98 8.94 1.61 -16.91
CA ILE A 98 8.73 0.85 -18.15
C ILE A 98 8.78 1.75 -19.37
N TYR A 99 8.06 2.86 -19.34
CA TYR A 99 7.78 3.70 -20.52
C TYR A 99 8.57 5.01 -20.51
N GLY A 100 9.25 5.38 -19.41
CA GLY A 100 9.98 6.65 -19.27
C GLY A 100 9.05 7.84 -19.42
N ASP A 101 9.55 8.90 -20.06
CA ASP A 101 8.82 10.17 -20.23
C ASP A 101 7.51 10.04 -21.04
N LYS A 102 7.32 8.93 -21.73
CA LYS A 102 6.09 8.67 -22.49
C LYS A 102 4.83 8.67 -21.65
N VAL A 103 4.95 8.42 -20.34
CA VAL A 103 3.80 8.44 -19.40
C VAL A 103 3.20 9.84 -19.28
N TYR A 104 3.95 10.90 -19.62
CA TYR A 104 3.54 12.29 -19.55
C TYR A 104 3.06 12.83 -20.92
N GLU A 105 3.09 12.02 -22.00
CA GLU A 105 2.61 12.42 -23.31
C GLU A 105 1.06 12.47 -23.31
N GLU A 106 0.51 13.44 -24.07
CA GLU A 106 -0.93 13.55 -24.27
C GLU A 106 -1.50 12.26 -24.88
N GLY A 107 -2.56 11.73 -24.26
CA GLY A 107 -3.22 10.48 -24.69
C GLY A 107 -2.57 9.20 -24.14
N PHE A 108 -1.52 9.26 -23.33
CA PHE A 108 -1.04 8.06 -22.65
C PHE A 108 -2.12 7.50 -21.71
N THR A 109 -2.33 6.21 -21.75
CA THR A 109 -3.24 5.51 -20.85
C THR A 109 -2.60 4.20 -20.38
N THR A 110 -2.81 3.86 -19.12
CA THR A 110 -2.36 2.60 -18.51
C THR A 110 -3.40 1.48 -18.68
N LYS A 111 -4.64 1.84 -19.03
CA LYS A 111 -5.78 0.93 -19.05
C LYS A 111 -5.55 -0.35 -19.85
N ASP A 112 -4.86 -0.23 -20.99
CA ASP A 112 -4.61 -1.34 -21.90
C ASP A 112 -3.14 -1.83 -21.85
N LYS A 113 -2.42 -1.48 -20.78
CA LYS A 113 -1.01 -1.80 -20.61
C LYS A 113 -0.79 -2.47 -19.25
N PRO A 114 -1.36 -3.67 -19.01
CA PRO A 114 -1.15 -4.36 -17.74
C PRO A 114 0.33 -4.68 -17.54
N ILE A 115 0.81 -4.51 -16.30
CA ILE A 115 2.18 -4.89 -15.96
C ILE A 115 2.18 -6.40 -15.71
N GLY A 116 2.58 -7.14 -16.72
CA GLY A 116 2.73 -8.57 -16.67
C GLY A 116 4.11 -8.99 -16.17
N LYS A 117 4.36 -10.30 -16.19
CA LYS A 117 5.63 -10.88 -15.75
C LYS A 117 6.83 -10.39 -16.57
N GLU A 118 6.68 -10.26 -17.88
CA GLU A 118 7.77 -9.82 -18.76
C GLU A 118 8.17 -8.36 -18.49
N GLU A 119 7.19 -7.48 -18.28
CA GLU A 119 7.41 -6.09 -17.92
C GLU A 119 8.11 -6.00 -16.56
N PHE A 120 7.65 -6.76 -15.57
CA PHE A 120 8.27 -6.84 -14.25
C PHE A 120 9.75 -7.25 -14.34
N ILE A 121 10.07 -8.30 -15.09
CA ILE A 121 11.46 -8.77 -15.27
C ILE A 121 12.33 -7.65 -15.87
N LYS A 122 11.82 -6.91 -16.87
CA LYS A 122 12.56 -5.80 -17.51
C LYS A 122 12.90 -4.67 -16.55
N ILE A 123 12.06 -4.41 -15.56
CA ILE A 123 12.24 -3.30 -14.60
C ILE A 123 12.81 -3.75 -13.26
N PHE A 124 13.05 -5.04 -13.07
CA PHE A 124 13.48 -5.59 -11.78
C PHE A 124 14.64 -4.83 -11.14
N ASP A 125 15.74 -4.60 -11.88
CA ASP A 125 16.91 -3.88 -11.36
C ASP A 125 16.64 -2.38 -11.08
N LYS A 126 15.60 -1.79 -11.65
CA LYS A 126 15.13 -0.43 -11.33
C LYS A 126 14.27 -0.44 -10.06
N LEU A 127 13.37 -1.41 -9.95
CA LEU A 127 12.47 -1.56 -8.81
C LEU A 127 13.20 -2.04 -7.55
N PHE A 128 14.18 -2.93 -7.71
CA PHE A 128 15.00 -3.49 -6.63
C PHE A 128 16.48 -3.16 -6.86
N THR A 129 16.83 -1.88 -6.72
CA THR A 129 18.23 -1.46 -6.80
C THR A 129 19.06 -2.08 -5.68
N LYS A 130 20.38 -2.12 -5.81
CA LYS A 130 21.27 -2.58 -4.72
C LYS A 130 21.02 -1.86 -3.40
N LYS A 131 20.67 -0.56 -3.46
CA LYS A 131 20.35 0.25 -2.29
C LYS A 131 19.06 -0.26 -1.63
N TYR A 132 18.01 -0.52 -2.40
CA TYR A 132 16.74 -1.03 -1.88
C TYR A 132 16.90 -2.44 -1.32
N ILE A 133 17.58 -3.33 -2.03
CA ILE A 133 17.88 -4.68 -1.53
C ILE A 133 18.60 -4.62 -0.18
N SER A 134 19.58 -3.72 -0.02
CA SER A 134 20.28 -3.56 1.26
C SER A 134 19.37 -3.10 2.40
N LEU A 135 18.31 -2.36 2.09
CA LEU A 135 17.29 -1.94 3.07
C LEU A 135 16.35 -3.10 3.43
N PHE A 136 15.90 -3.88 2.46
CA PHE A 136 15.12 -5.09 2.74
C PHE A 136 15.84 -6.02 3.73
N GLN A 137 17.20 -6.11 3.67
CA GLN A 137 17.99 -6.90 4.61
C GLN A 137 17.97 -6.35 6.05
N LYS A 138 17.49 -5.11 6.27
CA LYS A 138 17.33 -4.52 7.61
C LYS A 138 16.03 -4.91 8.31
N LEU A 139 15.07 -5.48 7.57
CA LEU A 139 13.82 -5.95 8.17
C LEU A 139 14.10 -7.01 9.24
N ASP A 140 13.77 -6.69 10.47
CA ASP A 140 13.87 -7.60 11.61
C ASP A 140 12.54 -8.35 11.76
N THR A 141 12.48 -9.55 11.21
CA THR A 141 11.29 -10.39 11.18
C THR A 141 10.75 -10.68 12.59
N LYS A 142 11.65 -10.88 13.57
CA LYS A 142 11.25 -11.12 14.96
C LYS A 142 10.56 -9.89 15.55
N ASN A 143 11.15 -8.72 15.36
CA ASN A 143 10.58 -7.46 15.84
C ASN A 143 9.21 -7.17 15.18
N ILE A 144 9.07 -7.47 13.87
CA ILE A 144 7.82 -7.33 13.13
C ILE A 144 6.70 -8.18 13.74
N ILE A 145 6.99 -9.43 14.09
CA ILE A 145 6.00 -10.33 14.70
C ILE A 145 5.61 -9.85 16.11
N GLU A 146 6.59 -9.47 16.93
CA GLU A 146 6.35 -9.06 18.31
C GLU A 146 5.57 -7.74 18.41
N ASN A 147 5.87 -6.79 17.53
CA ASN A 147 5.36 -5.42 17.64
C ASN A 147 4.34 -5.04 16.54
N ARG A 148 4.14 -5.88 15.53
CA ARG A 148 3.25 -5.65 14.37
C ARG A 148 3.62 -4.42 13.53
N ILE A 149 4.76 -3.81 13.82
CA ILE A 149 5.34 -2.64 13.16
C ILE A 149 6.87 -2.72 13.26
N PHE A 150 7.55 -2.16 12.28
CA PHE A 150 9.00 -2.06 12.30
C PHE A 150 9.44 -0.78 11.62
N SER A 151 10.48 -0.12 12.15
CA SER A 151 11.12 1.04 11.53
C SER A 151 12.63 0.98 11.75
N TRP A 152 13.37 1.18 10.69
CA TRP A 152 14.83 1.32 10.74
C TRP A 152 15.27 2.55 9.95
N TRP A 153 16.14 3.34 10.55
CA TRP A 153 16.75 4.51 9.96
C TRP A 153 18.26 4.35 9.84
N ASN A 154 18.85 4.87 8.75
CA ASN A 154 20.29 5.02 8.70
C ASN A 154 20.76 6.07 9.73
N LYS A 155 22.09 6.10 10.00
CA LYS A 155 22.67 6.98 11.01
C LYS A 155 22.39 8.47 10.75
N GLU A 156 22.41 8.86 9.49
CA GLU A 156 22.21 10.23 9.02
C GLU A 156 20.72 10.64 8.97
N LYS A 157 19.81 9.73 9.24
CA LYS A 157 18.35 9.95 9.14
C LYS A 157 17.85 10.39 7.75
N THR A 158 18.58 10.00 6.70
CA THR A 158 18.24 10.33 5.31
C THR A 158 17.56 9.18 4.56
N THR A 159 17.57 7.99 5.14
CA THR A 159 16.99 6.80 4.52
C THR A 159 16.38 5.93 5.59
N ASN A 160 15.17 5.45 5.35
CA ASN A 160 14.54 4.47 6.23
C ASN A 160 13.87 3.34 5.46
N ILE A 161 13.56 2.28 6.20
CA ILE A 161 12.62 1.24 5.81
C ILE A 161 11.64 1.01 6.96
N ASP A 162 10.36 1.03 6.63
CA ASP A 162 9.28 0.79 7.55
C ASP A 162 8.46 -0.42 7.10
N PHE A 163 7.90 -1.12 8.08
CA PHE A 163 6.92 -2.18 7.87
C PHE A 163 5.68 -1.89 8.69
N SER A 164 4.49 -2.07 8.10
CA SER A 164 3.22 -1.97 8.83
C SER A 164 2.13 -2.84 8.19
N PHE A 165 1.25 -3.40 9.03
CA PHE A 165 0.04 -4.04 8.53
C PHE A 165 -0.98 -3.01 8.08
N LEU A 166 -1.62 -3.27 6.94
CA LEU A 166 -2.76 -2.50 6.43
C LEU A 166 -4.08 -3.14 6.86
N SER A 167 -4.09 -4.47 6.97
CA SER A 167 -5.21 -5.28 7.42
C SER A 167 -4.70 -6.64 7.92
N GLU A 168 -5.60 -7.55 8.30
CA GLU A 168 -5.22 -8.91 8.70
C GLU A 168 -4.59 -9.72 7.56
N ASN A 169 -4.90 -9.37 6.30
CA ASN A 169 -4.43 -10.09 5.12
C ASN A 169 -3.46 -9.29 4.24
N SER A 170 -3.04 -8.12 4.68
CA SER A 170 -2.14 -7.27 3.89
C SER A 170 -1.20 -6.43 4.75
N PHE A 171 -0.02 -6.15 4.21
CA PHE A 171 0.97 -5.28 4.81
C PHE A 171 1.70 -4.47 3.75
N GLN A 172 2.40 -3.44 4.19
CA GLN A 172 3.27 -2.63 3.33
C GLN A 172 4.69 -2.56 3.88
N ILE A 173 5.62 -2.40 2.94
CA ILE A 173 7.02 -2.07 3.20
C ILE A 173 7.30 -0.75 2.50
N ASP A 174 7.65 0.27 3.26
CA ASP A 174 7.94 1.61 2.77
C ASP A 174 9.44 1.84 2.78
N ILE A 175 9.99 2.30 1.67
CA ILE A 175 11.39 2.74 1.57
C ILE A 175 11.39 4.21 1.24
N SER A 176 11.92 5.02 2.17
CA SER A 176 11.96 6.47 2.01
C SER A 176 13.39 6.99 1.92
N PHE A 177 13.55 7.98 1.06
CA PHE A 177 14.78 8.74 0.90
C PHE A 177 14.47 10.22 1.14
N LEU A 178 15.05 10.77 2.20
CA LEU A 178 14.97 12.20 2.48
C LEU A 178 16.18 12.87 1.85
N GLU A 179 15.96 13.79 0.94
CA GLU A 179 17.05 14.64 0.44
C GLU A 179 17.30 15.77 1.44
N ASN A 180 18.61 16.05 1.68
CA ASN A 180 19.02 17.14 2.55
C ASN A 180 18.52 18.48 1.99
N ASP A 181 17.76 19.20 2.79
CA ASP A 181 17.40 20.62 2.66
C ASP A 181 16.60 21.05 1.42
N VAL A 182 16.21 20.17 0.52
CA VAL A 182 15.30 20.48 -0.57
C VAL A 182 14.02 19.65 -0.41
N ILE A 183 12.89 20.31 -0.46
CA ILE A 183 11.56 19.74 -0.50
C ILE A 183 11.50 18.66 -1.58
N GLY A 184 11.56 17.38 -1.21
CA GLY A 184 11.46 16.35 -2.22
C GLY A 184 12.05 14.98 -1.94
N GLY A 185 12.05 14.53 -0.69
CA GLY A 185 12.23 13.09 -0.45
C GLY A 185 11.13 12.29 -1.15
N TYR A 186 11.39 11.07 -1.56
CA TYR A 186 10.36 10.19 -2.09
C TYR A 186 10.30 8.88 -1.32
N THR A 187 9.11 8.29 -1.31
CA THR A 187 8.85 6.99 -0.70
C THR A 187 8.31 6.04 -1.76
N ILE A 188 8.88 4.86 -1.86
CA ILE A 188 8.28 3.74 -2.60
C ILE A 188 7.63 2.82 -1.58
N LYS A 189 6.38 2.46 -1.84
CA LYS A 189 5.58 1.53 -1.04
C LYS A 189 5.34 0.25 -1.81
N TYR A 190 5.75 -0.86 -1.21
CA TYR A 190 5.49 -2.21 -1.71
C TYR A 190 4.37 -2.80 -0.88
N ILE A 191 3.21 -3.02 -1.49
CA ILE A 191 2.03 -3.53 -0.80
C ILE A 191 1.83 -4.99 -1.14
N PHE A 192 1.82 -5.81 -0.10
CA PHE A 192 1.65 -7.26 -0.18
C PHE A 192 0.29 -7.65 0.36
N LYS A 193 -0.34 -8.61 -0.30
CA LYS A 193 -1.64 -9.16 0.10
C LYS A 193 -1.63 -10.67 0.01
N LYS A 194 -2.35 -11.34 0.92
CA LYS A 194 -2.60 -12.77 0.81
C LYS A 194 -3.73 -13.01 -0.19
N ILE A 195 -3.40 -13.70 -1.28
CA ILE A 195 -4.30 -14.00 -2.40
C ILE A 195 -4.21 -15.50 -2.66
N ASN A 196 -5.34 -16.20 -2.59
CA ASN A 196 -5.41 -17.66 -2.80
C ASN A 196 -4.38 -18.43 -1.95
N GLY A 197 -4.22 -18.05 -0.69
CA GLY A 197 -3.32 -18.72 0.26
C GLY A 197 -1.83 -18.37 0.10
N LYS A 198 -1.47 -17.41 -0.75
CA LYS A 198 -0.07 -16.96 -0.94
C LYS A 198 0.05 -15.47 -0.67
N ILE A 199 1.13 -15.05 -0.03
CA ILE A 199 1.48 -13.64 0.11
C ILE A 199 2.17 -13.20 -1.19
N LEU A 200 1.61 -12.19 -1.85
CA LEU A 200 2.10 -11.70 -3.14
C LEU A 200 2.21 -10.16 -3.13
N LEU A 201 3.21 -9.61 -3.80
CA LEU A 201 3.28 -8.19 -4.11
C LEU A 201 2.11 -7.86 -5.06
N TYR A 202 1.25 -6.98 -4.60
CA TYR A 202 -0.02 -6.69 -5.24
C TYR A 202 -0.02 -5.31 -5.90
N LEU A 203 0.61 -4.33 -5.23
CA LEU A 203 0.63 -2.94 -5.67
C LEU A 203 1.98 -2.29 -5.34
N VAL A 204 2.48 -1.45 -6.23
CA VAL A 204 3.60 -0.53 -5.96
C VAL A 204 3.12 0.91 -6.18
N ARG A 205 3.47 1.80 -5.26
CA ARG A 205 3.16 3.23 -5.41
C ARG A 205 4.29 4.11 -4.91
N SER A 206 4.36 5.36 -5.41
CA SER A 206 5.24 6.41 -4.90
C SER A 206 4.43 7.51 -4.20
N VAL A 207 5.06 8.14 -3.19
CA VAL A 207 4.48 9.25 -2.42
C VAL A 207 5.52 10.34 -2.25
#